data_451796004f133f4e29132f4d170e62ed
#
_entry.id   451796004f133f4e29132f4d170e62ed
#
_cell.length_a   1.000
_cell.length_b   1.000
_cell.length_c   1.000
_cell.angle_alpha   90.00
_cell.angle_beta   90.00
_cell.angle_gamma   90.00
#
_symmetry.space_group_name_H-M   'P 1'
#
loop_
_entity.id
_entity.type
_entity.pdbx_description
1 polymer ?
#
loop_
_entity_poly.entity_id
_entity_poly.type
_entity_poly.pdbx_seq_one_letter_code
_entity_poly.pdbx_strand_id
1 'polypeptide(L)'
;MVMAQSLFITLKKLYPDCEIDVVSPEWSLPVLERMPQVRQGIALQVAHGEFSFAQRYKLGRSLRSRNYTNAIVLPRSWKSALVPFFAGVPQRTGYKGEMRYGLLNDIRSLDTTVLSQTAQRYVAHAYNESGYSASPPEVPYPDLRPDRKNAESLLVKFGLNLEKPVVGFMPGAEYGPAKQWPTEYFAQLADLLIKNGYQVWVFGSEKERNLGEEIVK
;
A
#
# COMPACT_ATOMS: atom_id res chain seq x y z
N MET A 1 -1.16 1.05 0.43
CA MET A 1 -0.01 0.17 0.77
C MET A 1 1.21 0.98 1.18
N VAL A 2 1.72 1.93 0.39
CA VAL A 2 2.94 2.71 0.71
C VAL A 2 2.92 3.33 2.12
N MET A 3 1.85 4.02 2.51
CA MET A 3 1.72 4.57 3.88
C MET A 3 1.78 3.52 5.01
N ALA A 4 1.51 2.24 4.72
CA ALA A 4 1.63 1.18 5.72
C ALA A 4 3.10 0.84 6.03
N GLN A 5 4.04 1.18 5.15
CA GLN A 5 5.46 0.95 5.39
C GLN A 5 5.95 1.71 6.62
N SER A 6 5.41 2.91 6.91
CA SER A 6 5.73 3.64 8.14
C SER A 6 5.48 2.81 9.41
N LEU A 7 4.38 2.02 9.43
CA LEU A 7 4.15 1.05 10.50
C LEU A 7 5.22 -0.05 10.53
N PHE A 8 5.58 -0.60 9.35
CA PHE A 8 6.57 -1.70 9.28
C PHE A 8 7.95 -1.23 9.75
N ILE A 9 8.35 0.00 9.37
CA ILE A 9 9.59 0.63 9.85
C ILE A 9 9.54 0.79 11.38
N THR A 10 8.43 1.29 11.91
CA THR A 10 8.26 1.46 13.36
C THR A 10 8.30 0.13 14.10
N LEU A 11 7.63 -0.91 13.58
CA LEU A 11 7.69 -2.26 14.19
C LEU A 11 9.12 -2.81 14.21
N LYS A 12 9.87 -2.67 13.12
CA LYS A 12 11.27 -3.08 13.06
C LYS A 12 12.18 -2.28 14.00
N LYS A 13 11.87 -1.00 14.24
CA LYS A 13 12.59 -0.16 15.21
C LYS A 13 12.32 -0.61 16.65
N LEU A 14 11.06 -0.94 16.99
CA LEU A 14 10.66 -1.37 18.34
C LEU A 14 11.00 -2.84 18.61
N TYR A 15 10.91 -3.68 17.58
CA TYR A 15 11.10 -5.13 17.65
C TYR A 15 12.01 -5.58 16.48
N PRO A 16 13.35 -5.42 16.59
CA PRO A 16 14.28 -5.68 15.47
C PRO A 16 14.17 -7.08 14.88
N ASP A 17 13.92 -8.09 15.73
CA ASP A 17 13.84 -9.50 15.34
C ASP A 17 12.45 -9.92 14.82
N CYS A 18 11.45 -9.02 14.84
CA CYS A 18 10.12 -9.38 14.35
C CYS A 18 10.13 -9.64 12.85
N GLU A 19 9.48 -10.69 12.41
CA GLU A 19 9.24 -10.97 11.00
C GLU A 19 7.86 -10.47 10.59
N ILE A 20 7.80 -9.74 9.47
CA ILE A 20 6.56 -9.11 8.99
C ILE A 20 6.17 -9.74 7.66
N ASP A 21 5.05 -10.47 7.67
CA ASP A 21 4.38 -10.93 6.46
C ASP A 21 3.11 -10.08 6.24
N VAL A 22 2.82 -9.76 5.00
CA VAL A 22 1.70 -8.88 4.67
C VAL A 22 0.70 -9.58 3.75
N VAL A 23 -0.52 -9.78 4.24
CA VAL A 23 -1.64 -10.27 3.41
C VAL A 23 -2.26 -9.09 2.68
N SER A 24 -2.28 -9.15 1.36
CA SER A 24 -2.79 -8.06 0.51
C SER A 24 -3.32 -8.59 -0.83
N PRO A 25 -4.12 -7.80 -1.58
CA PRO A 25 -4.49 -8.15 -2.94
C PRO A 25 -3.25 -8.36 -3.82
N GLU A 26 -3.33 -9.29 -4.77
CA GLU A 26 -2.21 -9.70 -5.61
C GLU A 26 -1.52 -8.53 -6.33
N TRP A 27 -2.31 -7.59 -6.88
CA TRP A 27 -1.79 -6.41 -7.60
C TRP A 27 -0.89 -5.50 -6.74
N SER A 28 -0.93 -5.61 -5.41
CA SER A 28 -0.11 -4.79 -4.51
C SER A 28 1.17 -5.50 -4.03
N LEU A 29 1.37 -6.77 -4.36
CA LEU A 29 2.57 -7.53 -3.97
C LEU A 29 3.87 -6.91 -4.49
N PRO A 30 3.96 -6.42 -5.75
CA PRO A 30 5.19 -5.81 -6.25
C PRO A 30 5.65 -4.59 -5.43
N VAL A 31 4.72 -3.88 -4.80
CA VAL A 31 5.06 -2.76 -3.90
C VAL A 31 5.67 -3.28 -2.59
N LEU A 32 5.18 -4.41 -2.05
CA LEU A 32 5.73 -5.03 -0.84
C LEU A 32 7.14 -5.57 -1.04
N GLU A 33 7.45 -6.08 -2.23
CA GLU A 33 8.80 -6.53 -2.60
C GLU A 33 9.85 -5.40 -2.55
N ARG A 34 9.40 -4.13 -2.62
CA ARG A 34 10.25 -2.95 -2.50
C ARG A 34 10.44 -2.49 -1.05
N MET A 35 9.82 -3.15 -0.07
CA MET A 35 9.85 -2.79 1.35
C MET A 35 10.79 -3.72 2.12
N PRO A 36 11.99 -3.25 2.52
CA PRO A 36 12.98 -4.11 3.22
C PRO A 36 12.48 -4.70 4.53
N GLN A 37 11.44 -4.10 5.12
CA GLN A 37 10.86 -4.55 6.38
C GLN A 37 9.97 -5.78 6.22
N VAL A 38 9.48 -6.03 5.00
CA VAL A 38 8.56 -7.13 4.69
C VAL A 38 9.35 -8.36 4.29
N ARG A 39 9.15 -9.46 5.01
CA ARG A 39 9.73 -10.75 4.67
C ARG A 39 9.01 -11.36 3.47
N GLN A 40 7.68 -11.34 3.48
CA GLN A 40 6.86 -11.93 2.43
C GLN A 40 5.52 -11.20 2.25
N GLY A 41 5.15 -10.92 1.00
CA GLY A 41 3.78 -10.60 0.60
C GLY A 41 2.99 -11.88 0.35
N ILE A 42 1.77 -11.96 0.87
CA ILE A 42 0.86 -13.10 0.74
C ILE A 42 -0.39 -12.66 -0.03
N ALA A 43 -0.61 -13.26 -1.20
CA ALA A 43 -1.75 -12.92 -2.04
C ALA A 43 -3.08 -13.31 -1.39
N LEU A 44 -3.99 -12.36 -1.25
CA LEU A 44 -5.40 -12.61 -1.02
C LEU A 44 -6.13 -12.53 -2.37
N GLN A 45 -6.45 -13.68 -2.94
CA GLN A 45 -7.09 -13.80 -4.25
C GLN A 45 -8.59 -13.46 -4.16
N VAL A 46 -8.90 -12.17 -4.03
CA VAL A 46 -10.28 -11.65 -4.03
C VAL A 46 -10.35 -10.43 -4.92
N ALA A 47 -11.39 -10.36 -5.76
CA ALA A 47 -11.65 -9.16 -6.54
C ALA A 47 -12.05 -7.98 -5.64
N HIS A 48 -11.88 -6.76 -6.15
CA HIS A 48 -12.25 -5.57 -5.39
C HIS A 48 -13.74 -5.58 -5.08
N GLY A 49 -14.09 -5.39 -3.81
CA GLY A 49 -15.49 -5.41 -3.34
C GLY A 49 -16.04 -6.80 -2.99
N GLU A 50 -15.45 -7.89 -3.46
CA GLU A 50 -15.90 -9.23 -3.15
C GLU A 50 -15.72 -9.62 -1.68
N PHE A 51 -16.72 -10.33 -1.17
CA PHE A 51 -16.66 -10.88 0.18
C PHE A 51 -15.78 -12.14 0.24
N SER A 52 -15.96 -13.07 -0.67
CA SER A 52 -15.20 -14.32 -0.88
C SER A 52 -14.80 -15.03 0.44
N PHE A 53 -15.80 -15.44 1.23
CA PHE A 53 -15.60 -16.09 2.54
C PHE A 53 -14.69 -17.32 2.44
N ALA A 54 -14.99 -18.19 1.45
CA ALA A 54 -14.24 -19.45 1.28
C ALA A 54 -12.74 -19.23 1.05
N GLN A 55 -12.36 -18.22 0.28
CA GLN A 55 -10.96 -17.88 0.02
C GLN A 55 -10.28 -17.37 1.28
N ARG A 56 -10.95 -16.49 2.05
CA ARG A 56 -10.42 -15.98 3.34
C ARG A 56 -10.27 -17.09 4.38
N TYR A 57 -11.23 -18.00 4.45
CA TYR A 57 -11.17 -19.19 5.30
C TYR A 57 -10.00 -20.09 4.89
N LYS A 58 -9.89 -20.44 3.60
CA LYS A 58 -8.83 -21.30 3.05
C LYS A 58 -7.45 -20.70 3.32
N LEU A 59 -7.27 -19.40 3.03
CA LEU A 59 -6.02 -18.70 3.29
C LEU A 59 -5.71 -18.68 4.80
N GLY A 60 -6.66 -18.30 5.66
CA GLY A 60 -6.45 -18.31 7.10
C GLY A 60 -6.03 -19.69 7.60
N ARG A 61 -6.69 -20.76 7.16
CA ARG A 61 -6.33 -22.14 7.53
C ARG A 61 -4.92 -22.54 7.07
N SER A 62 -4.50 -22.14 5.87
CA SER A 62 -3.15 -22.42 5.36
C SER A 62 -2.05 -21.69 6.14
N LEU A 63 -2.38 -20.56 6.75
CA LEU A 63 -1.43 -19.76 7.53
C LEU A 63 -1.24 -20.25 8.97
N ARG A 64 -2.04 -21.21 9.46
CA ARG A 64 -1.91 -21.74 10.83
C ARG A 64 -0.54 -22.31 11.14
N SER A 65 0.06 -23.01 10.21
CA SER A 65 1.39 -23.63 10.39
C SER A 65 2.53 -22.63 10.52
N ARG A 66 2.26 -21.34 10.18
CA ARG A 66 3.24 -20.27 10.28
C ARG A 66 3.40 -19.73 11.71
N ASN A 67 2.50 -20.08 12.64
CA ASN A 67 2.56 -19.73 14.06
C ASN A 67 2.74 -18.22 14.31
N TYR A 68 2.01 -17.38 13.58
CA TYR A 68 2.03 -15.93 13.83
C TYR A 68 1.55 -15.61 15.24
N THR A 69 2.28 -14.75 15.95
CA THR A 69 1.96 -14.31 17.29
C THR A 69 1.01 -13.13 17.31
N ASN A 70 1.16 -12.25 16.33
CA ASN A 70 0.40 -10.98 16.25
C ASN A 70 -0.12 -10.75 14.83
N ALA A 71 -1.30 -10.16 14.73
CA ALA A 71 -1.86 -9.67 13.49
C ALA A 71 -2.41 -8.26 13.67
N ILE A 72 -2.01 -7.34 12.79
CA ILE A 72 -2.53 -5.98 12.74
C ILE A 72 -3.44 -5.86 11.52
N VAL A 73 -4.70 -5.54 11.73
CA VAL A 73 -5.73 -5.46 10.69
C VAL A 73 -6.01 -4.00 10.36
N LEU A 74 -5.36 -3.48 9.34
CA LEU A 74 -5.45 -2.07 8.93
C LEU A 74 -6.82 -1.67 8.36
N PRO A 75 -7.49 -2.47 7.49
CA PRO A 75 -8.84 -2.15 7.04
C PRO A 75 -9.86 -2.28 8.19
N ARG A 76 -10.92 -1.46 8.14
CA ARG A 76 -11.94 -1.41 9.20
C ARG A 76 -13.15 -2.33 8.96
N SER A 77 -13.19 -3.05 7.83
CA SER A 77 -14.26 -3.99 7.53
C SER A 77 -14.13 -5.28 8.34
N TRP A 78 -15.26 -5.89 8.70
CA TRP A 78 -15.28 -7.16 9.44
C TRP A 78 -14.61 -8.30 8.64
N LYS A 79 -14.81 -8.33 7.32
CA LYS A 79 -14.22 -9.34 6.43
C LYS A 79 -12.68 -9.35 6.45
N SER A 80 -12.04 -8.23 6.76
CA SER A 80 -10.57 -8.15 6.84
C SER A 80 -10.00 -8.87 8.06
N ALA A 81 -10.79 -9.08 9.10
CA ALA A 81 -10.38 -9.79 10.30
C ALA A 81 -10.50 -11.33 10.20
N LEU A 82 -11.14 -11.84 9.14
CA LEU A 82 -11.38 -13.30 8.99
C LEU A 82 -10.08 -14.08 8.78
N VAL A 83 -9.14 -13.57 7.98
CA VAL A 83 -7.89 -14.29 7.71
C VAL A 83 -7.10 -14.55 8.99
N PRO A 84 -6.74 -13.54 9.81
CA PRO A 84 -6.00 -13.77 11.05
C PRO A 84 -6.82 -14.56 12.09
N PHE A 85 -8.16 -14.44 12.10
CA PHE A 85 -9.02 -15.25 12.93
C PHE A 85 -8.91 -16.74 12.60
N PHE A 86 -9.09 -17.11 11.31
CA PHE A 86 -8.97 -18.49 10.87
C PHE A 86 -7.54 -19.03 10.90
N ALA A 87 -6.53 -18.15 10.84
CA ALA A 87 -5.14 -18.52 11.07
C ALA A 87 -4.85 -18.84 12.55
N GLY A 88 -5.78 -18.53 13.45
CA GLY A 88 -5.60 -18.77 14.89
C GLY A 88 -4.56 -17.87 15.53
N VAL A 89 -4.32 -16.68 14.97
CA VAL A 89 -3.36 -15.72 15.53
C VAL A 89 -3.84 -15.28 16.93
N PRO A 90 -3.04 -15.43 17.98
CA PRO A 90 -3.48 -15.18 19.34
C PRO A 90 -3.80 -13.70 19.60
N GLN A 91 -3.02 -12.76 19.12
CA GLN A 91 -3.30 -11.33 19.24
C GLN A 91 -3.71 -10.73 17.90
N ARG A 92 -4.91 -10.17 17.82
CA ARG A 92 -5.49 -9.61 16.60
C ARG A 92 -5.95 -8.19 16.86
N THR A 93 -5.10 -7.23 16.47
CA THR A 93 -5.25 -5.81 16.75
C THR A 93 -5.89 -5.08 15.57
N GLY A 94 -6.79 -4.15 15.84
CA GLY A 94 -7.34 -3.26 14.83
C GLY A 94 -8.27 -2.20 15.43
N TYR A 95 -8.52 -1.13 14.67
CA TYR A 95 -9.46 -0.11 15.13
C TYR A 95 -10.90 -0.61 15.13
N LYS A 96 -11.71 -0.06 16.04
CA LYS A 96 -13.17 -0.22 16.02
C LYS A 96 -13.71 0.19 14.65
N GLY A 97 -14.51 -0.68 14.04
CA GLY A 97 -15.08 -0.49 12.70
C GLY A 97 -16.42 -1.17 12.59
N GLU A 98 -16.68 -1.88 11.48
CA GLU A 98 -17.82 -2.77 11.34
C GLU A 98 -17.82 -3.83 12.47
N MET A 99 -18.98 -4.51 12.67
CA MET A 99 -19.13 -5.52 13.75
C MET A 99 -18.10 -6.66 13.59
N ARG A 100 -16.96 -6.54 14.28
CA ARG A 100 -15.86 -7.52 14.25
C ARG A 100 -15.41 -7.93 15.66
N TYR A 101 -16.34 -7.81 16.61
CA TYR A 101 -16.18 -8.34 17.97
C TYR A 101 -16.02 -9.86 17.93
N GLY A 102 -15.07 -10.40 18.68
CA GLY A 102 -14.70 -11.81 18.63
C GLY A 102 -13.75 -12.20 17.49
N LEU A 103 -13.78 -11.51 16.34
CA LEU A 103 -12.77 -11.68 15.29
C LEU A 103 -11.45 -11.00 15.66
N LEU A 104 -11.52 -9.79 16.20
CA LEU A 104 -10.41 -9.11 16.86
C LEU A 104 -10.54 -9.26 18.38
N ASN A 105 -9.43 -9.30 19.10
CA ASN A 105 -9.37 -9.34 20.55
C ASN A 105 -8.57 -8.18 21.18
N ASP A 106 -7.99 -7.33 20.36
CA ASP A 106 -7.42 -6.02 20.71
C ASP A 106 -8.08 -4.95 19.81
N ILE A 107 -9.27 -4.48 20.23
CA ILE A 107 -10.06 -3.51 19.47
C ILE A 107 -9.80 -2.13 20.05
N ARG A 108 -9.18 -1.26 19.25
CA ARG A 108 -8.78 0.08 19.64
C ARG A 108 -9.76 1.14 19.16
N SER A 109 -9.98 2.16 19.98
CA SER A 109 -10.72 3.35 19.57
C SER A 109 -9.84 4.27 18.73
N LEU A 110 -10.38 4.82 17.65
CA LEU A 110 -9.67 5.77 16.81
C LEU A 110 -10.09 7.19 17.18
N ASP A 111 -9.19 7.94 17.79
CA ASP A 111 -9.34 9.38 17.96
C ASP A 111 -8.77 10.10 16.73
N THR A 112 -9.65 10.64 15.88
CA THR A 112 -9.27 11.35 14.67
C THR A 112 -8.79 12.78 14.92
N THR A 113 -9.01 13.31 16.12
CA THR A 113 -8.50 14.63 16.54
C THR A 113 -7.00 14.56 16.82
N VAL A 114 -6.53 13.47 17.40
CA VAL A 114 -5.12 13.19 17.66
C VAL A 114 -4.47 12.58 16.41
N LEU A 115 -5.08 11.54 15.82
CA LEU A 115 -4.57 10.82 14.65
C LEU A 115 -5.25 11.31 13.35
N SER A 116 -4.96 12.55 12.96
CA SER A 116 -5.58 13.18 11.80
C SER A 116 -5.18 12.52 10.46
N GLN A 117 -3.94 12.04 10.36
CA GLN A 117 -3.39 11.45 9.14
C GLN A 117 -3.48 9.93 9.13
N THR A 118 -3.71 9.33 7.94
CA THR A 118 -3.78 7.88 7.78
C THR A 118 -2.47 7.17 8.20
N ALA A 119 -1.32 7.75 7.91
CA ALA A 119 -0.03 7.19 8.30
C ALA A 119 0.14 7.15 9.83
N GLN A 120 -0.29 8.20 10.55
CA GLN A 120 -0.32 8.22 12.03
C GLN A 120 -1.20 7.09 12.58
N ARG A 121 -2.39 6.86 11.98
CA ARG A 121 -3.29 5.77 12.36
C ARG A 121 -2.64 4.40 12.19
N TYR A 122 -1.85 4.21 11.13
CA TYR A 122 -1.14 2.95 10.93
C TYR A 122 -0.02 2.79 11.95
N VAL A 123 0.82 3.80 12.13
CA VAL A 123 1.95 3.76 13.08
C VAL A 123 1.48 3.56 14.53
N ALA A 124 0.33 4.15 14.89
CA ALA A 124 -0.25 4.00 16.23
C ALA A 124 -0.53 2.52 16.63
N HIS A 125 -0.72 1.63 15.64
CA HIS A 125 -0.85 0.19 15.93
C HIS A 125 0.43 -0.47 16.47
N ALA A 126 1.61 0.13 16.28
CA ALA A 126 2.86 -0.38 16.82
C ALA A 126 3.00 -0.17 18.33
N TYR A 127 2.20 0.71 18.90
CA TYR A 127 2.21 1.05 20.33
C TYR A 127 0.99 0.50 21.04
N ASN A 128 1.07 0.34 22.38
CA ASN A 128 -0.11 0.10 23.21
C ASN A 128 -1.01 1.35 23.22
N GLU A 129 -2.32 1.20 23.55
CA GLU A 129 -3.27 2.32 23.57
C GLU A 129 -2.78 3.55 24.36
N SER A 130 -2.02 3.33 25.43
CA SER A 130 -1.43 4.40 26.25
C SER A 130 -0.20 5.08 25.62
N GLY A 131 0.35 4.54 24.54
CA GLY A 131 1.65 5.01 24.00
C GLY A 131 1.57 6.29 23.17
N TYR A 132 0.37 6.81 22.86
CA TYR A 132 0.17 8.05 22.06
C TYR A 132 -1.01 8.89 22.56
N SER A 133 -1.38 8.77 23.84
CA SER A 133 -2.58 9.39 24.39
C SER A 133 -2.61 10.93 24.38
N ALA A 134 -1.47 11.59 24.24
CA ALA A 134 -1.36 13.05 24.27
C ALA A 134 -0.89 13.68 22.94
N SER A 135 -0.18 12.93 22.09
CA SER A 135 0.35 13.42 20.82
C SER A 135 0.43 12.29 19.80
N PRO A 136 0.30 12.59 18.48
CA PRO A 136 0.44 11.57 17.46
C PRO A 136 1.87 11.00 17.46
N PRO A 137 2.04 9.70 17.13
CA PRO A 137 3.37 9.11 17.01
C PRO A 137 4.15 9.73 15.86
N GLU A 138 5.47 9.76 15.99
CA GLU A 138 6.36 10.09 14.88
C GLU A 138 6.14 9.11 13.73
N VAL A 139 5.97 9.63 12.53
CA VAL A 139 5.71 8.83 11.32
C VAL A 139 6.98 8.80 10.47
N PRO A 140 7.72 7.69 10.42
CA PRO A 140 8.86 7.57 9.52
C PRO A 140 8.39 7.60 8.07
N TYR A 141 9.16 8.26 7.20
CA TYR A 141 8.87 8.30 5.77
C TYR A 141 9.03 6.91 5.14
N PRO A 142 8.17 6.54 4.18
CA PRO A 142 8.35 5.33 3.41
C PRO A 142 9.70 5.34 2.66
N ASP A 143 10.36 4.19 2.65
CA ASP A 143 11.62 3.95 1.95
C ASP A 143 11.44 2.72 1.04
N LEU A 144 11.06 2.95 -0.21
CA LEU A 144 10.92 1.91 -1.22
C LEU A 144 12.25 1.74 -1.97
N ARG A 145 12.76 0.52 -1.99
CA ARG A 145 13.99 0.19 -2.70
C ARG A 145 13.71 -0.15 -4.16
N PRO A 146 14.17 0.66 -5.12
CA PRO A 146 13.98 0.35 -6.54
C PRO A 146 14.83 -0.86 -6.93
N ASP A 147 14.31 -1.69 -7.82
CA ASP A 147 15.05 -2.75 -8.48
C ASP A 147 15.80 -2.17 -9.69
N ARG A 148 17.06 -1.83 -9.49
CA ARG A 148 17.88 -1.21 -10.53
C ARG A 148 18.04 -2.09 -11.77
N LYS A 149 18.22 -3.41 -11.59
CA LYS A 149 18.36 -4.35 -12.71
C LYS A 149 17.09 -4.39 -13.58
N ASN A 150 15.92 -4.45 -12.92
CA ASN A 150 14.65 -4.39 -13.62
C ASN A 150 14.45 -3.04 -14.31
N ALA A 151 14.81 -1.92 -13.65
CA ALA A 151 14.73 -0.60 -14.26
C ALA A 151 15.58 -0.51 -15.52
N GLU A 152 16.84 -0.95 -15.49
CA GLU A 152 17.73 -1.00 -16.65
C GLU A 152 17.14 -1.85 -17.79
N SER A 153 16.61 -3.03 -17.48
CA SER A 153 15.96 -3.88 -18.49
C SER A 153 14.74 -3.24 -19.13
N LEU A 154 13.96 -2.49 -18.36
CA LEU A 154 12.79 -1.76 -18.86
C LEU A 154 13.18 -0.57 -19.74
N LEU A 155 14.25 0.16 -19.38
CA LEU A 155 14.79 1.22 -20.25
C LEU A 155 15.13 0.66 -21.64
N VAL A 156 15.86 -0.44 -21.70
CA VAL A 156 16.18 -1.13 -22.97
C VAL A 156 14.92 -1.58 -23.71
N LYS A 157 14.01 -2.26 -22.99
CA LYS A 157 12.76 -2.79 -23.56
C LYS A 157 11.89 -1.72 -24.21
N PHE A 158 11.84 -0.53 -23.62
CA PHE A 158 11.01 0.57 -24.08
C PHE A 158 11.79 1.60 -24.93
N GLY A 159 13.08 1.36 -25.21
CA GLY A 159 13.90 2.30 -25.99
C GLY A 159 14.11 3.64 -25.28
N LEU A 160 14.07 3.65 -23.95
CA LEU A 160 14.21 4.84 -23.14
C LEU A 160 15.67 5.05 -22.73
N ASN A 161 16.06 6.30 -22.51
CA ASN A 161 17.38 6.66 -22.00
C ASN A 161 17.27 7.75 -20.90
N LEU A 162 18.35 7.99 -20.20
CA LEU A 162 18.44 9.00 -19.13
C LEU A 162 19.44 10.12 -19.50
N GLU A 163 19.65 10.39 -20.76
CA GLU A 163 20.55 11.46 -21.26
C GLU A 163 20.05 12.86 -20.87
N LYS A 164 18.73 13.01 -20.76
CA LYS A 164 18.08 14.24 -20.31
C LYS A 164 17.27 13.97 -19.05
N PRO A 165 17.04 14.99 -18.20
CA PRO A 165 16.13 14.87 -17.07
C PRO A 165 14.73 14.41 -17.50
N VAL A 166 14.12 13.51 -16.71
CA VAL A 166 12.82 12.90 -17.03
C VAL A 166 11.75 13.43 -16.11
N VAL A 167 10.61 13.81 -16.66
CA VAL A 167 9.38 14.11 -15.91
C VAL A 167 8.36 13.02 -16.19
N GLY A 168 7.88 12.33 -15.15
CA GLY A 168 6.86 11.29 -15.25
C GLY A 168 5.46 11.87 -15.12
N PHE A 169 4.58 11.60 -16.07
CA PHE A 169 3.15 11.91 -15.99
C PHE A 169 2.35 10.67 -15.61
N MET A 170 1.38 10.83 -14.71
CA MET A 170 0.41 9.82 -14.31
C MET A 170 -1.00 10.39 -14.49
N PRO A 171 -1.53 10.44 -15.73
CA PRO A 171 -2.78 11.14 -16.03
C PRO A 171 -4.03 10.41 -15.57
N GLY A 172 -3.94 9.13 -15.24
CA GLY A 172 -5.07 8.31 -14.83
C GLY A 172 -5.65 8.68 -13.47
N ALA A 173 -6.96 8.44 -13.30
CA ALA A 173 -7.65 8.58 -12.03
C ALA A 173 -8.73 7.49 -11.89
N GLU A 174 -8.59 6.61 -10.87
CA GLU A 174 -9.50 5.47 -10.64
C GLU A 174 -10.94 5.91 -10.30
N TYR A 175 -11.10 7.04 -9.62
CA TYR A 175 -12.40 7.48 -9.08
C TYR A 175 -12.85 8.82 -9.70
N GLY A 176 -13.32 8.75 -10.94
CA GLY A 176 -14.08 9.80 -11.60
C GLY A 176 -13.25 10.93 -12.24
N PRO A 177 -13.83 11.55 -13.29
CA PRO A 177 -13.14 12.55 -14.11
C PRO A 177 -12.79 13.84 -13.34
N ALA A 178 -13.49 14.14 -12.24
CA ALA A 178 -13.20 15.32 -11.42
C ALA A 178 -11.82 15.31 -10.74
N LYS A 179 -11.14 14.14 -10.69
CA LYS A 179 -9.78 14.00 -10.18
C LYS A 179 -8.73 13.92 -11.28
N GLN A 180 -9.16 13.95 -12.52
CA GLN A 180 -8.32 13.83 -13.70
C GLN A 180 -8.06 15.21 -14.28
N TRP A 181 -6.80 15.57 -14.39
CA TRP A 181 -6.42 16.78 -15.10
C TRP A 181 -6.61 16.53 -16.62
N PRO A 182 -7.19 17.48 -17.38
CA PRO A 182 -7.46 17.28 -18.80
C PRO A 182 -6.21 16.93 -19.62
N THR A 183 -6.34 16.00 -20.56
CA THR A 183 -5.23 15.49 -21.38
C THR A 183 -4.55 16.58 -22.20
N GLU A 184 -5.32 17.57 -22.69
CA GLU A 184 -4.81 18.72 -23.41
C GLU A 184 -3.84 19.58 -22.59
N TYR A 185 -4.03 19.70 -21.28
CA TYR A 185 -3.09 20.42 -20.41
C TYR A 185 -1.83 19.62 -20.12
N PHE A 186 -1.94 18.28 -20.03
CA PHE A 186 -0.76 17.41 -20.00
C PHE A 186 0.06 17.54 -21.26
N ALA A 187 -0.58 17.59 -22.45
CA ALA A 187 0.09 17.77 -23.74
C ALA A 187 0.82 19.12 -23.81
N GLN A 188 0.15 20.23 -23.44
CA GLN A 188 0.76 21.55 -23.38
C GLN A 188 1.96 21.60 -22.41
N LEU A 189 1.84 20.96 -21.26
CA LEU A 189 2.94 20.88 -20.29
C LEU A 189 4.09 20.04 -20.84
N ALA A 190 3.79 18.93 -21.53
CA ALA A 190 4.81 18.10 -22.19
C ALA A 190 5.62 18.91 -23.21
N ASP A 191 4.96 19.70 -24.06
CA ASP A 191 5.61 20.58 -25.02
C ASP A 191 6.54 21.60 -24.36
N LEU A 192 6.08 22.22 -23.27
CA LEU A 192 6.89 23.17 -22.52
C LEU A 192 8.14 22.50 -21.91
N LEU A 193 7.99 21.30 -21.36
CA LEU A 193 9.09 20.53 -20.76
C LEU A 193 10.10 20.11 -21.82
N ILE A 194 9.63 19.59 -22.97
CA ILE A 194 10.49 19.17 -24.07
C ILE A 194 11.29 20.35 -24.64
N LYS A 195 10.66 21.52 -24.84
CA LYS A 195 11.35 22.76 -25.26
C LYS A 195 12.41 23.21 -24.27
N ASN A 196 12.26 22.88 -22.99
CA ASN A 196 13.24 23.17 -21.93
C ASN A 196 14.26 22.03 -21.69
N GLY A 197 14.35 21.05 -22.59
CA GLY A 197 15.36 20.01 -22.57
C GLY A 197 15.05 18.80 -21.68
N TYR A 198 13.81 18.63 -21.23
CA TYR A 198 13.37 17.46 -20.49
C TYR A 198 12.85 16.36 -21.44
N GLN A 199 12.82 15.13 -20.94
CA GLN A 199 12.02 14.04 -21.51
C GLN A 199 10.72 13.93 -20.69
N VAL A 200 9.62 13.57 -21.36
CA VAL A 200 8.36 13.27 -20.68
C VAL A 200 8.00 11.80 -20.89
N TRP A 201 7.79 11.08 -19.80
CA TRP A 201 7.32 9.71 -19.82
C TRP A 201 5.91 9.62 -19.24
N VAL A 202 5.00 8.97 -19.96
CA VAL A 202 3.62 8.79 -19.52
C VAL A 202 3.47 7.39 -18.96
N PHE A 203 3.04 7.32 -17.69
CA PHE A 203 2.80 6.07 -16.97
C PHE A 203 1.30 5.86 -16.78
N GLY A 204 0.83 4.64 -17.00
CA GLY A 204 -0.56 4.27 -16.81
C GLY A 204 -0.77 2.76 -16.92
N SER A 205 -1.97 2.33 -16.56
CA SER A 205 -2.43 0.97 -16.80
C SER A 205 -2.88 0.79 -18.25
N GLU A 206 -3.10 -0.47 -18.67
CA GLU A 206 -3.64 -0.74 -20.01
C GLU A 206 -5.01 -0.07 -20.24
N LYS A 207 -5.82 0.10 -19.18
CA LYS A 207 -7.11 0.82 -19.26
C LYS A 207 -6.93 2.31 -19.56
N GLU A 208 -5.79 2.86 -19.23
CA GLU A 208 -5.45 4.29 -19.38
C GLU A 208 -4.63 4.58 -20.64
N ARG A 209 -4.38 3.55 -21.47
CA ARG A 209 -3.61 3.68 -22.71
C ARG A 209 -4.10 4.82 -23.59
N ASN A 210 -5.42 4.93 -23.81
CA ASN A 210 -6.01 5.98 -24.63
C ASN A 210 -5.68 7.39 -24.14
N LEU A 211 -5.65 7.59 -22.80
CA LEU A 211 -5.26 8.88 -22.22
C LEU A 211 -3.79 9.23 -22.56
N GLY A 212 -2.92 8.22 -22.46
CA GLY A 212 -1.51 8.39 -22.84
C GLY A 212 -1.35 8.74 -24.33
N GLU A 213 -2.09 8.07 -25.21
CA GLU A 213 -2.07 8.32 -26.65
C GLU A 213 -2.61 9.71 -27.03
N GLU A 214 -3.59 10.22 -26.30
CA GLU A 214 -4.09 11.59 -26.48
C GLU A 214 -3.05 12.65 -26.10
N ILE A 215 -2.25 12.39 -25.06
CA ILE A 215 -1.21 13.33 -24.61
C ILE A 215 -0.03 13.39 -25.59
N VAL A 216 0.25 12.30 -26.31
CA VAL A 216 1.41 12.16 -27.20
C VAL A 216 1.10 12.66 -28.63
N LYS A 217 -0.17 12.84 -28.98
CA LYS A 217 -0.59 13.40 -30.29
C LYS A 217 -0.30 14.89 -30.41
#